data_0505c004911aeaab35c231551233c0ae
#
_entry.id   0505c004911aeaab35c231551233c0ae
#
_cell.length_a   1.000
_cell.length_b   1.000
_cell.length_c   1.000
_cell.angle_alpha   90.00
_cell.angle_beta   90.00
_cell.angle_gamma   90.00
#
_symmetry.space_group_name_H-M   'P 1'
#
loop_
_entity.id
_entity.type
_entity.pdbx_description
1 polymer ?
#
loop_
_entity_poly.entity_id
_entity_poly.type
_entity_poly.pdbx_seq_one_letter_code
_entity_poly.pdbx_strand_id
1 'polypeptide(L)'
;MAKQLYDYWFVQFDFPNEEGKPYKSSGGKMIWNDRLKREIPVSWNNGTIKNFMKIFTGKKDVSKAIPGKYKFFSCAPEPITSNEFIYDGYAVLVSGNGSYTGRVGFYKGKFDLYQRTYACVLDENQHDISFFYYTLKYLFQPIFSGGRHGSSIPYIVLGDLADFNFAFNENVKNMFVNTVKSMFDEQLLRQCEIEELTKQRDELLPLLMNGQVSVNSDLSLG
;
A
#
# COMPACT_ATOMS: atom_id res chain seq x y z
N MET A 1 5.89 13.18 5.52
CA MET A 1 4.77 13.95 6.09
C MET A 1 3.54 13.06 6.35
N ALA A 2 2.92 12.39 5.37
CA ALA A 2 1.72 11.56 5.61
C ALA A 2 1.93 10.41 6.62
N LYS A 3 3.12 9.75 6.61
CA LYS A 3 3.49 8.76 7.64
C LYS A 3 3.45 9.33 9.06
N GLN A 4 4.05 10.52 9.25
CA GLN A 4 4.11 11.17 10.56
C GLN A 4 2.71 11.56 11.04
N LEU A 5 1.86 12.04 10.10
CA LEU A 5 0.46 12.35 10.40
C LEU A 5 -0.32 11.11 10.80
N TYR A 6 -0.14 9.98 10.06
CA TYR A 6 -0.76 8.71 10.43
C TYR A 6 -0.34 8.24 11.82
N ASP A 7 0.96 8.27 12.11
CA ASP A 7 1.50 7.90 13.42
C ASP A 7 0.93 8.78 14.53
N TYR A 8 0.91 10.07 14.33
CA TYR A 8 0.41 11.05 15.29
C TYR A 8 -1.08 10.85 15.60
N TRP A 9 -1.92 10.60 14.56
CA TRP A 9 -3.35 10.48 14.73
C TRP A 9 -3.83 9.08 15.14
N PHE A 10 -3.25 8.00 14.59
CA PHE A 10 -3.77 6.64 14.75
C PHE A 10 -2.90 5.74 15.64
N VAL A 11 -1.66 6.12 15.90
CA VAL A 11 -0.80 5.40 16.82
C VAL A 11 -0.70 6.12 18.17
N GLN A 12 -0.46 7.43 18.15
CA GLN A 12 -0.35 8.25 19.36
C GLN A 12 -1.71 8.76 19.86
N PHE A 13 -2.73 8.81 18.98
CA PHE A 13 -4.08 9.32 19.23
C PHE A 13 -4.14 10.83 19.51
N ASP A 14 -3.21 11.57 18.95
CA ASP A 14 -3.17 13.04 19.02
C ASP A 14 -3.76 13.70 17.76
N PHE A 15 -4.89 13.14 17.27
CA PHE A 15 -5.71 13.79 16.24
C PHE A 15 -6.35 15.06 16.79
N PRO A 16 -6.71 16.06 15.94
CA PRO A 16 -7.34 17.29 16.39
C PRO A 16 -8.70 17.02 17.06
N ASN A 17 -8.86 17.50 18.28
CA ASN A 17 -10.16 17.52 18.95
C ASN A 17 -11.03 18.68 18.43
N GLU A 18 -12.20 18.92 19.03
CA GLU A 18 -13.13 19.98 18.65
C GLU A 18 -12.53 21.41 18.77
N GLU A 19 -11.51 21.57 19.62
CA GLU A 19 -10.77 22.82 19.80
C GLU A 19 -9.51 22.91 18.89
N GLY A 20 -9.28 21.89 18.05
CA GLY A 20 -8.07 21.77 17.22
C GLY A 20 -6.80 21.38 17.97
N LYS A 21 -6.89 21.00 19.26
CA LYS A 21 -5.78 20.55 20.09
C LYS A 21 -5.55 19.05 19.94
N PRO A 22 -4.31 18.52 20.18
CA PRO A 22 -4.03 17.10 20.20
C PRO A 22 -4.93 16.37 21.22
N TYR A 23 -5.67 15.35 20.79
CA TYR A 23 -6.69 14.72 21.64
C TYR A 23 -6.12 14.12 22.92
N LYS A 24 -5.21 13.15 22.82
CA LYS A 24 -4.66 12.44 23.99
C LYS A 24 -3.82 13.36 24.88
N SER A 25 -2.92 14.13 24.29
CA SER A 25 -2.02 15.03 25.01
C SER A 25 -2.75 16.18 25.72
N SER A 26 -3.98 16.52 25.29
CA SER A 26 -4.85 17.50 25.95
C SER A 26 -5.80 16.88 26.97
N GLY A 27 -5.59 15.63 27.38
CA GLY A 27 -6.41 14.95 28.38
C GLY A 27 -7.66 14.26 27.85
N GLY A 28 -7.68 13.92 26.55
CA GLY A 28 -8.76 13.15 25.95
C GLY A 28 -8.95 11.79 26.64
N LYS A 29 -10.21 11.41 26.88
CA LYS A 29 -10.57 10.18 27.59
C LYS A 29 -10.18 8.94 26.81
N MET A 30 -9.43 8.02 27.44
CA MET A 30 -9.01 6.76 26.88
C MET A 30 -9.73 5.60 27.59
N ILE A 31 -9.91 4.50 26.85
CA ILE A 31 -10.51 3.26 27.36
C ILE A 31 -9.67 2.05 26.91
N TRP A 32 -9.51 1.06 27.77
CA TRP A 32 -8.85 -0.18 27.43
C TRP A 32 -9.64 -0.98 26.40
N ASN A 33 -8.96 -1.43 25.35
CA ASN A 33 -9.53 -2.30 24.34
C ASN A 33 -8.88 -3.68 24.38
N ASP A 34 -9.67 -4.70 24.78
CA ASP A 34 -9.17 -6.08 24.96
C ASP A 34 -8.69 -6.75 23.67
N ARG A 35 -9.24 -6.37 22.51
CA ARG A 35 -8.85 -6.93 21.22
C ARG A 35 -7.51 -6.39 20.75
N LEU A 36 -7.29 -5.09 20.95
CA LEU A 36 -6.06 -4.40 20.55
C LEU A 36 -4.96 -4.45 21.63
N LYS A 37 -5.31 -4.89 22.87
CA LYS A 37 -4.44 -4.94 24.04
C LYS A 37 -3.73 -3.60 24.31
N ARG A 38 -4.49 -2.51 24.14
CA ARG A 38 -4.04 -1.13 24.37
C ARG A 38 -5.21 -0.20 24.68
N GLU A 39 -4.89 0.95 25.20
CA GLU A 39 -5.87 2.04 25.33
C GLU A 39 -6.13 2.70 23.98
N ILE A 40 -7.42 3.00 23.72
CA ILE A 40 -7.88 3.78 22.55
C ILE A 40 -8.81 4.92 23.03
N PRO A 41 -9.03 5.97 22.25
CA PRO A 41 -9.98 7.00 22.57
C PRO A 41 -11.40 6.42 22.76
N VAL A 42 -12.13 6.93 23.73
CA VAL A 42 -13.47 6.39 24.10
C VAL A 42 -14.48 6.39 22.94
N SER A 43 -14.34 7.32 21.99
CA SER A 43 -15.18 7.43 20.79
C SER A 43 -14.73 6.57 19.61
N TRP A 44 -13.67 5.77 19.78
CA TRP A 44 -13.14 4.92 18.72
C TRP A 44 -13.65 3.50 18.80
N ASN A 45 -13.75 2.87 17.65
CA ASN A 45 -14.08 1.46 17.49
C ASN A 45 -12.83 0.67 17.07
N ASN A 46 -12.90 -0.65 17.16
CA ASN A 46 -11.98 -1.53 16.47
C ASN A 46 -12.68 -2.22 15.31
N GLY A 47 -11.93 -2.44 14.24
CA GLY A 47 -12.38 -3.20 13.08
C GLY A 47 -11.27 -4.10 12.56
N THR A 48 -11.63 -4.97 11.63
CA THR A 48 -10.68 -5.83 10.91
C THR A 48 -10.63 -5.45 9.43
N ILE A 49 -9.55 -5.79 8.75
CA ILE A 49 -9.41 -5.48 7.32
C ILE A 49 -10.59 -6.04 6.50
N LYS A 50 -11.03 -7.25 6.78
CA LYS A 50 -12.18 -7.88 6.08
C LYS A 50 -13.51 -7.15 6.26
N ASN A 51 -13.64 -6.30 7.29
CA ASN A 51 -14.86 -5.50 7.48
C ASN A 51 -14.99 -4.36 6.47
N PHE A 52 -13.87 -3.96 5.86
CA PHE A 52 -13.79 -2.78 4.98
C PHE A 52 -13.31 -3.12 3.58
N MET A 53 -12.47 -4.14 3.43
CA MET A 53 -11.80 -4.44 2.18
C MET A 53 -12.09 -5.87 1.73
N LYS A 54 -12.30 -6.02 0.44
CA LYS A 54 -12.28 -7.31 -0.22
C LYS A 54 -10.85 -7.76 -0.45
N ILE A 55 -10.55 -9.00 -0.11
CA ILE A 55 -9.20 -9.57 -0.23
C ILE A 55 -9.25 -10.75 -1.19
N PHE A 56 -8.34 -10.75 -2.15
CA PHE A 56 -8.18 -11.86 -3.10
C PHE A 56 -6.69 -12.07 -3.46
N THR A 57 -6.40 -13.21 -4.08
CA THR A 57 -5.08 -13.55 -4.62
C THR A 57 -5.18 -13.85 -6.11
N GLY A 58 -4.04 -13.88 -6.78
CA GLY A 58 -3.95 -14.42 -8.13
C GLY A 58 -4.17 -15.93 -8.17
N LYS A 59 -4.25 -16.47 -9.38
CA LYS A 59 -4.44 -17.91 -9.64
C LYS A 59 -3.21 -18.56 -10.26
N LYS A 60 -2.22 -17.76 -10.67
CA LYS A 60 -1.06 -18.22 -11.43
C LYS A 60 0.20 -18.25 -10.58
N ASP A 61 1.07 -19.16 -10.94
CA ASP A 61 2.48 -19.09 -10.55
C ASP A 61 3.23 -18.08 -11.43
N VAL A 62 4.36 -17.57 -10.92
CA VAL A 62 5.22 -16.62 -11.65
C VAL A 62 5.70 -17.20 -12.99
N SER A 63 6.03 -18.50 -13.02
CA SER A 63 6.48 -19.21 -14.22
C SER A 63 5.44 -19.32 -15.34
N LYS A 64 4.16 -19.08 -15.02
CA LYS A 64 3.03 -19.10 -15.96
C LYS A 64 2.63 -17.72 -16.46
N ALA A 65 3.30 -16.66 -16.01
CA ALA A 65 3.04 -15.32 -16.50
C ALA A 65 3.60 -15.19 -17.93
N ILE A 66 2.73 -14.88 -18.88
CA ILE A 66 3.13 -14.59 -20.27
C ILE A 66 3.42 -13.09 -20.35
N PRO A 67 4.63 -12.67 -20.78
CA PRO A 67 4.97 -11.27 -20.87
C PRO A 67 3.97 -10.45 -21.70
N GLY A 68 3.64 -9.23 -21.27
CA GLY A 68 2.71 -8.35 -21.93
C GLY A 68 2.72 -6.95 -21.35
N LYS A 69 1.61 -6.23 -21.49
CA LYS A 69 1.52 -4.79 -21.15
C LYS A 69 1.09 -4.48 -19.70
N TYR A 70 0.63 -5.46 -18.95
CA TYR A 70 0.16 -5.27 -17.58
C TYR A 70 1.21 -5.67 -16.58
N LYS A 71 1.22 -5.06 -15.40
CA LYS A 71 2.08 -5.49 -14.30
C LYS A 71 1.56 -6.78 -13.67
N PHE A 72 2.47 -7.69 -13.39
CA PHE A 72 2.23 -8.89 -12.61
C PHE A 72 2.95 -8.77 -11.28
N PHE A 73 2.20 -8.63 -10.21
CA PHE A 73 2.75 -8.51 -8.86
C PHE A 73 2.93 -9.88 -8.23
N SER A 74 4.17 -10.24 -8.02
CA SER A 74 4.58 -11.39 -7.21
C SER A 74 4.95 -10.94 -5.80
N CYS A 75 5.53 -11.84 -4.99
CA CYS A 75 6.10 -11.45 -3.70
C CYS A 75 7.48 -10.75 -3.83
N ALA A 76 8.07 -10.67 -5.03
CA ALA A 76 9.31 -9.94 -5.29
C ALA A 76 9.10 -8.41 -5.21
N PRO A 77 10.19 -7.62 -4.99
CA PRO A 77 10.10 -6.16 -4.93
C PRO A 77 9.58 -5.55 -6.22
N GLU A 78 10.09 -6.01 -7.35
CA GLU A 78 9.74 -5.49 -8.67
C GLU A 78 8.70 -6.38 -9.35
N PRO A 79 7.66 -5.81 -9.95
CA PRO A 79 6.71 -6.57 -10.75
C PRO A 79 7.37 -7.00 -12.06
N ILE A 80 6.95 -8.16 -12.55
CA ILE A 80 7.17 -8.55 -13.94
C ILE A 80 5.97 -8.15 -14.81
N THR A 81 5.91 -8.55 -16.06
CA THR A 81 4.79 -8.23 -16.96
C THR A 81 3.87 -9.42 -17.21
N SER A 82 2.60 -9.13 -17.54
CA SER A 82 1.58 -10.12 -17.94
C SER A 82 0.80 -9.62 -19.15
N ASN A 83 0.34 -10.53 -20.00
CA ASN A 83 -0.51 -10.22 -21.15
C ASN A 83 -2.00 -10.08 -20.77
N GLU A 84 -2.36 -10.41 -19.55
CA GLU A 84 -3.71 -10.29 -19.01
C GLU A 84 -3.71 -9.59 -17.64
N PHE A 85 -4.88 -9.17 -17.19
CA PHE A 85 -5.08 -8.56 -15.88
C PHE A 85 -6.29 -9.18 -15.18
N ILE A 86 -6.28 -9.20 -13.85
CA ILE A 86 -7.37 -9.72 -13.03
C ILE A 86 -8.13 -8.61 -12.29
N TYR A 87 -7.57 -7.41 -12.20
CA TYR A 87 -8.19 -6.27 -11.54
C TYR A 87 -7.77 -4.96 -12.20
N ASP A 88 -8.67 -3.97 -12.15
CA ASP A 88 -8.43 -2.60 -12.60
C ASP A 88 -8.93 -1.62 -11.54
N GLY A 89 -8.03 -0.87 -10.93
CA GLY A 89 -8.36 0.08 -9.86
C GLY A 89 -7.25 0.23 -8.83
N TYR A 90 -7.64 0.74 -7.67
CA TYR A 90 -6.74 0.90 -6.52
C TYR A 90 -6.63 -0.40 -5.73
N ALA A 91 -5.43 -0.82 -5.40
CA ALA A 91 -5.19 -1.98 -4.56
C ALA A 91 -4.02 -1.76 -3.59
N VAL A 92 -4.19 -2.21 -2.34
CA VAL A 92 -3.08 -2.43 -1.42
C VAL A 92 -2.62 -3.86 -1.60
N LEU A 93 -1.35 -4.05 -1.93
CA LEU A 93 -0.75 -5.34 -2.24
C LEU A 93 0.08 -5.83 -1.05
N VAL A 94 -0.10 -7.09 -0.66
CA VAL A 94 0.63 -7.68 0.46
C VAL A 94 1.30 -8.96 0.03
N SER A 95 2.62 -9.03 0.19
CA SER A 95 3.41 -10.22 -0.14
C SER A 95 3.14 -11.33 0.87
N GLY A 96 2.66 -12.48 0.41
CA GLY A 96 2.21 -13.58 1.26
C GLY A 96 3.29 -14.58 1.64
N ASN A 97 4.41 -14.67 0.90
CA ASN A 97 5.47 -15.63 1.21
C ASN A 97 6.87 -15.15 0.76
N GLY A 98 7.90 -15.88 1.18
CA GLY A 98 9.30 -15.67 0.82
C GLY A 98 9.97 -14.54 1.61
N SER A 99 11.12 -14.08 1.14
CA SER A 99 11.96 -13.07 1.83
C SER A 99 11.28 -11.73 2.05
N TYR A 100 10.22 -11.45 1.29
CA TYR A 100 9.47 -10.19 1.37
C TYR A 100 8.08 -10.38 2.00
N THR A 101 7.86 -11.48 2.72
CA THR A 101 6.58 -11.75 3.42
C THR A 101 6.17 -10.59 4.29
N GLY A 102 4.89 -10.22 4.23
CA GLY A 102 4.33 -9.09 4.97
C GLY A 102 4.59 -7.72 4.34
N ARG A 103 5.40 -7.60 3.29
CA ARG A 103 5.63 -6.32 2.61
C ARG A 103 4.34 -5.79 2.01
N VAL A 104 4.07 -4.51 2.30
CA VAL A 104 2.90 -3.78 1.82
C VAL A 104 3.30 -2.81 0.72
N GLY A 105 2.65 -2.92 -0.41
CA GLY A 105 2.75 -2.03 -1.56
C GLY A 105 1.39 -1.41 -1.91
N PHE A 106 1.41 -0.51 -2.89
CA PHE A 106 0.22 0.13 -3.42
C PHE A 106 0.32 0.24 -4.94
N TYR A 107 -0.79 0.02 -5.63
CA TYR A 107 -0.87 0.20 -7.07
C TYR A 107 -2.25 0.69 -7.50
N LYS A 108 -2.27 1.46 -8.60
CA LYS A 108 -3.48 1.89 -9.30
C LYS A 108 -3.38 1.54 -10.77
N GLY A 109 -4.35 0.84 -11.30
CA GLY A 109 -4.43 0.48 -12.72
C GLY A 109 -4.73 -1.00 -12.93
N LYS A 110 -4.52 -1.46 -14.16
CA LYS A 110 -4.72 -2.87 -14.54
C LYS A 110 -3.51 -3.70 -14.16
N PHE A 111 -3.73 -4.77 -13.40
CA PHE A 111 -2.65 -5.68 -12.98
C PHE A 111 -3.11 -7.14 -12.88
N ASP A 112 -2.15 -8.02 -12.98
CA ASP A 112 -2.25 -9.44 -12.69
C ASP A 112 -1.52 -9.77 -11.38
N LEU A 113 -1.79 -10.93 -10.79
CA LEU A 113 -1.35 -11.22 -9.43
C LEU A 113 -0.91 -12.68 -9.28
N TYR A 114 0.17 -12.87 -8.56
CA TYR A 114 0.65 -14.18 -8.13
C TYR A 114 -0.28 -14.80 -7.07
N GLN A 115 -0.40 -16.13 -7.10
CA GLN A 115 -1.28 -16.89 -6.18
C GLN A 115 -0.95 -16.73 -4.69
N ARG A 116 0.21 -16.20 -4.34
CA ARG A 116 0.65 -15.94 -2.95
C ARG A 116 0.78 -14.45 -2.62
N THR A 117 0.31 -13.57 -3.49
CA THR A 117 0.22 -12.13 -3.23
C THR A 117 -1.23 -11.78 -3.01
N TYR A 118 -1.51 -11.07 -1.93
CA TYR A 118 -2.86 -10.60 -1.61
C TYR A 118 -3.07 -9.21 -2.19
N ALA A 119 -4.24 -8.98 -2.77
CA ALA A 119 -4.74 -7.65 -3.10
C ALA A 119 -5.93 -7.32 -2.19
N CYS A 120 -5.85 -6.17 -1.52
CA CYS A 120 -6.92 -5.60 -0.69
C CYS A 120 -7.50 -4.40 -1.43
N VAL A 121 -8.80 -4.43 -1.75
CA VAL A 121 -9.49 -3.42 -2.53
C VAL A 121 -10.76 -2.95 -1.82
N LEU A 122 -11.21 -1.73 -2.14
CA LEU A 122 -12.47 -1.19 -1.68
C LEU A 122 -13.52 -1.35 -2.79
N ASP A 123 -14.73 -1.73 -2.43
CA ASP A 123 -15.85 -1.79 -3.39
C ASP A 123 -16.39 -0.38 -3.67
N GLU A 124 -16.48 0.45 -2.64
CA GLU A 124 -16.94 1.84 -2.70
C GLU A 124 -15.91 2.78 -2.08
N ASN A 125 -16.06 4.10 -2.29
CA ASN A 125 -15.22 5.14 -1.67
C ASN A 125 -13.71 4.88 -1.84
N GLN A 126 -13.26 4.62 -3.06
CA GLN A 126 -11.86 4.27 -3.36
C GLN A 126 -10.83 5.31 -2.85
N HIS A 127 -11.28 6.53 -2.48
CA HIS A 127 -10.41 7.54 -1.85
C HIS A 127 -9.93 7.13 -0.46
N ASP A 128 -10.69 6.29 0.26
CA ASP A 128 -10.32 5.79 1.58
C ASP A 128 -9.13 4.82 1.54
N ILE A 129 -8.73 4.38 0.36
CA ILE A 129 -7.63 3.42 0.15
C ILE A 129 -6.32 3.91 0.80
N SER A 130 -6.08 5.23 0.84
CA SER A 130 -4.90 5.81 1.48
C SER A 130 -4.84 5.47 2.97
N PHE A 131 -5.96 5.56 3.70
CA PHE A 131 -6.03 5.18 5.11
C PHE A 131 -5.65 3.70 5.31
N PHE A 132 -6.24 2.79 4.52
CA PHE A 132 -5.96 1.36 4.63
C PHE A 132 -4.54 1.01 4.20
N TYR A 133 -4.00 1.69 3.19
CA TYR A 133 -2.59 1.56 2.82
C TYR A 133 -1.68 1.90 3.99
N TYR A 134 -1.90 3.04 4.66
CA TYR A 134 -1.09 3.44 5.82
C TYR A 134 -1.31 2.51 7.01
N THR A 135 -2.54 2.04 7.26
CA THR A 135 -2.85 1.05 8.30
C THR A 135 -2.06 -0.24 8.08
N LEU A 136 -2.12 -0.81 6.88
CA LEU A 136 -1.37 -2.01 6.55
C LEU A 136 0.14 -1.77 6.55
N LYS A 137 0.60 -0.64 6.02
CA LYS A 137 2.03 -0.31 5.92
C LYS A 137 2.69 -0.10 7.27
N TYR A 138 2.00 0.54 8.22
CA TYR A 138 2.62 0.97 9.47
C TYR A 138 2.18 0.18 10.70
N LEU A 139 1.05 -0.51 10.66
CA LEU A 139 0.62 -1.37 11.75
C LEU A 139 0.79 -2.86 11.43
N PHE A 140 0.38 -3.31 10.24
CA PHE A 140 0.47 -4.71 9.85
C PHE A 140 1.90 -5.12 9.45
N GLN A 141 2.51 -4.41 8.52
CA GLN A 141 3.82 -4.79 7.98
C GLN A 141 4.90 -4.99 9.05
N PRO A 142 5.09 -4.12 10.06
CA PRO A 142 6.12 -4.33 11.09
C PRO A 142 5.92 -5.63 11.90
N ILE A 143 4.65 -6.07 12.06
CA ILE A 143 4.31 -7.26 12.84
C ILE A 143 4.52 -8.53 11.99
N PHE A 144 4.26 -8.47 10.69
CA PHE A 144 4.22 -9.62 9.79
C PHE A 144 5.43 -9.71 8.84
N SER A 145 6.35 -8.75 8.87
CA SER A 145 7.61 -8.84 8.13
C SER A 145 8.41 -10.07 8.57
N GLY A 146 8.79 -10.91 7.62
CA GLY A 146 9.43 -12.19 7.89
C GLY A 146 8.47 -13.35 8.15
N GLY A 147 7.14 -13.10 8.09
CA GLY A 147 6.11 -14.12 8.26
C GLY A 147 5.88 -14.57 9.71
N ARG A 148 4.82 -15.32 9.93
CA ARG A 148 4.51 -15.97 11.22
C ARG A 148 4.52 -17.49 11.13
N HIS A 149 4.55 -18.03 9.93
CA HIS A 149 4.48 -19.44 9.64
C HIS A 149 5.69 -19.86 8.80
N GLY A 150 6.02 -21.14 8.83
CA GLY A 150 7.12 -21.71 8.07
C GLY A 150 8.50 -21.50 8.70
N SER A 151 9.29 -22.55 8.75
CA SER A 151 10.67 -22.50 9.28
C SER A 151 11.70 -22.17 8.19
N SER A 152 11.48 -22.64 6.97
CA SER A 152 12.42 -22.44 5.85
C SER A 152 11.97 -21.33 4.90
N ILE A 153 10.67 -21.24 4.62
CA ILE A 153 10.09 -20.18 3.80
C ILE A 153 8.99 -19.48 4.63
N PRO A 154 9.24 -18.25 5.08
CA PRO A 154 8.24 -17.51 5.86
C PRO A 154 6.99 -17.25 5.01
N TYR A 155 5.82 -17.32 5.64
CA TYR A 155 4.56 -16.95 4.98
C TYR A 155 3.54 -16.40 5.97
N ILE A 156 2.52 -15.74 5.43
CA ILE A 156 1.29 -15.36 6.11
C ILE A 156 0.11 -16.05 5.45
N VAL A 157 -0.97 -16.25 6.21
CA VAL A 157 -2.23 -16.78 5.69
C VAL A 157 -3.26 -15.68 5.54
N LEU A 158 -4.33 -15.95 4.80
CA LEU A 158 -5.42 -14.99 4.60
C LEU A 158 -5.98 -14.46 5.93
N GLY A 159 -6.11 -15.34 6.94
CA GLY A 159 -6.61 -14.96 8.26
C GLY A 159 -5.74 -13.93 8.96
N ASP A 160 -4.41 -14.01 8.84
CA ASP A 160 -3.50 -13.01 9.43
C ASP A 160 -3.79 -11.60 8.91
N LEU A 161 -4.14 -11.47 7.64
CA LEU A 161 -4.45 -10.20 6.99
C LEU A 161 -5.92 -9.81 7.19
N ALA A 162 -6.85 -10.72 6.96
CA ALA A 162 -8.28 -10.46 7.04
C ALA A 162 -8.74 -10.09 8.45
N ASP A 163 -8.22 -10.77 9.45
CA ASP A 163 -8.56 -10.59 10.86
C ASP A 163 -7.65 -9.60 11.59
N PHE A 164 -6.76 -8.91 10.86
CA PHE A 164 -5.91 -7.88 11.45
C PHE A 164 -6.76 -6.75 12.01
N ASN A 165 -6.64 -6.56 13.34
CA ASN A 165 -7.42 -5.57 14.09
C ASN A 165 -6.69 -4.22 14.16
N PHE A 166 -7.46 -3.14 14.00
CA PHE A 166 -6.97 -1.77 14.18
C PHE A 166 -8.06 -0.88 14.78
N ALA A 167 -7.65 0.20 15.44
CA ALA A 167 -8.56 1.21 15.97
C ALA A 167 -8.87 2.25 14.91
N PHE A 168 -10.11 2.70 14.86
CA PHE A 168 -10.52 3.77 13.95
C PHE A 168 -11.70 4.58 14.49
N ASN A 169 -11.82 5.79 13.98
CA ASN A 169 -13.00 6.64 14.08
C ASN A 169 -13.27 7.19 12.68
N GLU A 170 -14.52 7.11 12.24
CA GLU A 170 -14.89 7.43 10.86
C GLU A 170 -14.60 8.90 10.52
N ASN A 171 -14.89 9.84 11.44
CA ASN A 171 -14.64 11.26 11.23
C ASN A 171 -13.14 11.56 11.14
N VAL A 172 -12.34 10.97 12.03
CA VAL A 172 -10.87 11.15 12.03
C VAL A 172 -10.25 10.51 10.79
N LYS A 173 -10.74 9.33 10.36
CA LYS A 173 -10.35 8.69 9.10
C LYS A 173 -10.61 9.63 7.91
N ASN A 174 -11.82 10.18 7.82
CA ASN A 174 -12.20 11.08 6.73
C ASN A 174 -11.35 12.37 6.73
N MET A 175 -11.09 12.95 7.89
CA MET A 175 -10.17 14.09 8.03
C MET A 175 -8.77 13.75 7.53
N PHE A 176 -8.24 12.59 7.92
CA PHE A 176 -6.94 12.13 7.49
C PHE A 176 -6.89 11.96 5.96
N VAL A 177 -7.84 11.21 5.39
CA VAL A 177 -7.91 10.97 3.94
C VAL A 177 -7.93 12.29 3.17
N ASN A 178 -8.74 13.26 3.59
CA ASN A 178 -8.80 14.58 2.96
C ASN A 178 -7.48 15.35 3.09
N THR A 179 -6.82 15.26 4.24
CA THR A 179 -5.54 15.95 4.49
C THR A 179 -4.41 15.37 3.65
N VAL A 180 -4.35 14.03 3.47
CA VAL A 180 -3.28 13.39 2.72
C VAL A 180 -3.57 13.25 1.23
N LYS A 181 -4.79 13.60 0.79
CA LYS A 181 -5.25 13.37 -0.58
C LYS A 181 -4.30 13.94 -1.63
N SER A 182 -3.95 15.21 -1.53
CA SER A 182 -3.05 15.85 -2.51
C SER A 182 -1.68 15.20 -2.56
N MET A 183 -1.12 14.82 -1.41
CA MET A 183 0.17 14.12 -1.34
C MET A 183 0.09 12.71 -1.94
N PHE A 184 -1.03 12.03 -1.72
CA PHE A 184 -1.25 10.69 -2.25
C PHE A 184 -1.45 10.73 -3.78
N ASP A 185 -2.23 11.70 -4.28
CA ASP A 185 -2.42 11.92 -5.71
C ASP A 185 -1.10 12.30 -6.40
N GLU A 186 -0.29 13.17 -5.79
CA GLU A 186 1.04 13.53 -6.31
C GLU A 186 1.98 12.31 -6.35
N GLN A 187 1.97 11.48 -5.32
CA GLN A 187 2.77 10.24 -5.31
C GLN A 187 2.39 9.31 -6.46
N LEU A 188 1.09 9.19 -6.77
CA LEU A 188 0.61 8.41 -7.91
C LEU A 188 1.07 8.99 -9.25
N LEU A 189 0.97 10.32 -9.43
CA LEU A 189 1.44 10.98 -10.65
C LEU A 189 2.93 10.77 -10.87
N ARG A 190 3.74 10.95 -9.83
CA ARG A 190 5.19 10.69 -9.88
C ARG A 190 5.51 9.23 -10.18
N GLN A 191 4.73 8.29 -9.66
CA GLN A 191 4.91 6.88 -9.97
C GLN A 191 4.65 6.60 -11.47
N CYS A 192 3.60 7.16 -12.05
CA CYS A 192 3.32 7.05 -13.48
C CYS A 192 4.44 7.69 -14.33
N GLU A 193 4.94 8.84 -13.92
CA GLU A 193 6.04 9.54 -14.60
C GLU A 193 7.34 8.72 -14.57
N ILE A 194 7.69 8.15 -13.41
CA ILE A 194 8.86 7.27 -13.28
C ILE A 194 8.72 6.04 -14.19
N GLU A 195 7.54 5.46 -14.30
CA GLU A 195 7.29 4.32 -15.17
C GLU A 195 7.47 4.68 -16.65
N GLU A 196 6.96 5.84 -17.08
CA GLU A 196 7.09 6.31 -18.45
C GLU A 196 8.55 6.66 -18.79
N LEU A 197 9.25 7.37 -17.90
CA LEU A 197 10.67 7.70 -18.07
C LEU A 197 11.55 6.44 -18.10
N THR A 198 11.22 5.45 -17.27
CA THR A 198 11.92 4.16 -17.27
C THR A 198 11.75 3.45 -18.62
N LYS A 199 10.53 3.43 -19.14
CA LYS A 199 10.24 2.84 -20.45
C LYS A 199 11.00 3.57 -21.57
N GLN A 200 10.97 4.90 -21.59
CA GLN A 200 11.71 5.70 -22.57
C GLN A 200 13.23 5.43 -22.48
N ARG A 201 13.78 5.36 -21.27
CA ARG A 201 15.18 5.01 -21.08
C ARG A 201 15.51 3.64 -21.70
N ASP A 202 14.68 2.63 -21.41
CA ASP A 202 14.92 1.25 -21.86
C ASP A 202 14.76 1.11 -23.39
N GLU A 203 13.92 1.94 -24.00
CA GLU A 203 13.80 2.02 -25.47
C GLU A 203 14.99 2.76 -26.14
N LEU A 204 15.47 3.84 -25.52
CA LEU A 204 16.52 4.67 -26.09
C LEU A 204 17.94 4.13 -25.84
N LEU A 205 18.19 3.51 -24.70
CA LEU A 205 19.51 3.05 -24.32
C LEU A 205 20.15 2.08 -25.32
N PRO A 206 19.45 1.08 -25.88
CA PRO A 206 20.00 0.22 -26.93
C PRO A 206 20.33 0.97 -28.22
N LEU A 207 19.53 1.98 -28.59
CA LEU A 207 19.74 2.81 -29.79
C LEU A 207 20.99 3.68 -29.66
N LEU A 208 21.21 4.25 -28.48
CA LEU A 208 22.43 5.03 -28.17
C LEU A 208 23.66 4.13 -28.17
N MET A 209 23.60 2.95 -27.56
CA MET A 209 24.72 2.00 -27.53
C MET A 209 25.09 1.46 -28.91
N ASN A 210 24.13 1.36 -29.83
CA ASN A 210 24.35 0.91 -31.21
C ASN A 210 24.73 2.06 -32.16
N GLY A 211 24.86 3.30 -31.66
CA GLY A 211 25.17 4.48 -32.49
C GLY A 211 24.07 4.88 -33.47
N GLN A 212 22.84 4.39 -33.28
CA GLN A 212 21.68 4.70 -34.13
C GLN A 212 21.06 6.07 -33.83
N VAL A 213 21.37 6.63 -32.64
CA VAL A 213 20.95 7.96 -32.19
C VAL A 213 22.14 8.64 -31.54
N SER A 214 22.36 9.92 -31.82
CA SER A 214 23.34 10.75 -31.09
C SER A 214 22.64 11.76 -30.18
N VAL A 215 23.19 12.00 -29.01
CA VAL A 215 22.76 13.10 -28.16
C VAL A 215 23.35 14.39 -28.69
N ASN A 216 22.51 15.34 -29.10
CA ASN A 216 22.96 16.64 -29.55
C ASN A 216 23.56 17.40 -28.36
N SER A 217 24.86 17.68 -28.40
CA SER A 217 25.58 18.39 -27.32
C SER A 217 25.30 19.88 -27.26
N ASP A 218 24.47 20.41 -28.19
CA ASP A 218 24.17 21.83 -28.32
C ASP A 218 23.04 22.39 -27.43
N LEU A 219 22.60 21.63 -26.44
CA LEU A 219 21.84 22.17 -25.32
C LEU A 219 22.78 22.86 -24.34
N SER A 220 23.45 23.94 -24.84
CA SER A 220 24.08 24.90 -23.96
C SER A 220 23.03 25.58 -23.10
N LEU A 221 23.19 25.41 -21.80
CA LEU A 221 22.48 26.09 -20.74
C LEU A 221 22.28 27.57 -21.07
N GLY A 222 21.04 27.96 -21.37
CA GLY A 222 20.57 29.33 -21.35
C GLY A 222 19.89 29.62 -20.03
#